data_bd675b9dffc6e1c24292a999f9001ee5
#
_entry.id   bd675b9dffc6e1c24292a999f9001ee5
#
_cell.length_a   1.000
_cell.length_b   1.000
_cell.length_c   1.000
_cell.angle_alpha   90.00
_cell.angle_beta   90.00
_cell.angle_gamma   90.00
#
_symmetry.space_group_name_H-M   'P 1'
#
loop_
_entity.id
_entity.type
_entity.pdbx_description
1 polymer ?
#
loop_
_entity_poly.entity_id
_entity_poly.type
_entity_poly.pdbx_seq_one_letter_code
_entity_poly.pdbx_strand_id
1 'polypeptide(L)'
;MRNLILFPFLLAFLPAWDLILKNYDELIFQDILISLSIIVISIMVWIVITKIIKNGNKAALITGVGVVLFFYFGYLQDVLFYPINKTSVLIIISIMVFIISTIYFIKSKNNFAPSIKIANGFAIAMILFALIQFAIPGAIAEKPNVYHIILDEYTDNEILLNQFNYDNKEFLEFLNKNGFYMPNKSFSTFISTPNELNTILSMDYPTSNWWESHVYQKLKTNKVMSIFSDQNYSIIETNSALRWKDFSDIDRHLCYDTNFINSEFLDQVLRKSIIQYFMEQHQTDARRDIVRCVFNELNEIALQNDGSTYVFAHLLIPHPPFIFGPNGENITPDHREISGLQSWENPQGYLNQLIYATSEISVIITNIVENDPNAIIILQGDTGTQTGIYNPDEEITTKKIYQAHSNLYAVRMPGVNDFENAIPVNTYRIIFNNYFDMNYEYLDQRIYMINDDNTFEDITKTISEYKFD
;
A
#
# COMPACT_ATOMS: atom_id res chain seq x y z
N MET A 1 50.51 17.24 17.84
CA MET A 1 49.87 16.14 17.10
C MET A 1 48.79 16.74 16.18
N ARG A 2 48.78 16.42 14.90
CA ARG A 2 47.66 16.78 14.00
C ARG A 2 46.43 16.04 14.47
N ASN A 3 45.31 16.75 14.68
CA ASN A 3 44.07 16.11 15.01
C ASN A 3 43.62 15.24 13.84
N LEU A 4 43.19 13.99 14.14
CA LEU A 4 42.56 13.13 13.17
C LEU A 4 41.20 13.73 12.83
N ILE A 5 40.90 13.88 11.54
CA ILE A 5 39.64 14.43 11.03
C ILE A 5 38.96 13.33 10.25
N LEU A 6 37.82 12.81 10.76
CA LEU A 6 37.05 11.73 10.16
C LEU A 6 35.59 12.14 9.92
N PHE A 7 34.97 12.89 10.84
CA PHE A 7 33.54 13.11 10.89
C PHE A 7 32.88 13.62 9.60
N PRO A 8 33.50 14.58 8.83
CA PRO A 8 32.80 15.06 7.64
C PRO A 8 32.69 13.96 6.56
N PHE A 9 33.68 13.07 6.50
CA PHE A 9 33.72 11.97 5.53
C PHE A 9 32.79 10.82 5.93
N LEU A 10 32.75 10.49 7.23
CA LEU A 10 31.83 9.46 7.76
C LEU A 10 30.38 9.91 7.65
N LEU A 11 30.08 11.18 7.96
CA LEU A 11 28.72 11.72 7.78
C LEU A 11 28.30 11.78 6.31
N ALA A 12 29.21 12.05 5.38
CA ALA A 12 28.93 12.01 3.94
C ALA A 12 28.65 10.58 3.47
N PHE A 13 29.32 9.59 4.05
CA PHE A 13 29.18 8.19 3.70
C PHE A 13 27.96 7.52 4.34
N LEU A 14 27.51 7.98 5.51
CA LEU A 14 26.47 7.32 6.30
C LEU A 14 25.16 7.05 5.54
N PRO A 15 24.59 7.97 4.73
CA PRO A 15 23.40 7.68 3.94
C PRO A 15 23.62 6.57 2.90
N ALA A 16 24.79 6.55 2.24
CA ALA A 16 25.14 5.47 1.31
C ALA A 16 25.39 4.15 2.07
N TRP A 17 25.96 4.22 3.28
CA TRP A 17 26.20 3.08 4.13
C TRP A 17 24.89 2.43 4.58
N ASP A 18 23.90 3.20 4.98
CA ASP A 18 22.58 2.72 5.33
C ASP A 18 21.90 1.98 4.16
N LEU A 19 21.97 2.56 2.94
CA LEU A 19 21.49 1.90 1.72
C LEU A 19 22.23 0.61 1.39
N ILE A 20 23.56 0.59 1.55
CA ILE A 20 24.39 -0.62 1.36
C ILE A 20 23.95 -1.73 2.31
N LEU A 21 23.73 -1.40 3.60
CA LEU A 21 23.32 -2.40 4.59
C LEU A 21 21.93 -2.94 4.36
N LYS A 22 21.01 -2.11 3.87
CA LYS A 22 19.62 -2.52 3.60
C LYS A 22 19.46 -3.34 2.31
N ASN A 23 20.35 -3.17 1.33
CA ASN A 23 20.25 -3.79 0.01
C ASN A 23 21.52 -4.61 -0.31
N TYR A 24 22.15 -5.24 0.69
CA TYR A 24 23.46 -5.89 0.51
C TYR A 24 23.42 -7.04 -0.52
N ASP A 25 22.27 -7.70 -0.68
CA ASP A 25 22.06 -8.84 -1.60
C ASP A 25 21.91 -8.40 -3.07
N GLU A 26 21.53 -7.12 -3.30
CA GLU A 26 21.29 -6.56 -4.64
C GLU A 26 22.42 -5.65 -5.12
N LEU A 27 23.46 -5.45 -4.30
CA LEU A 27 24.54 -4.53 -4.61
C LEU A 27 25.33 -4.93 -5.85
N ILE A 28 25.37 -4.05 -6.81
CA ILE A 28 26.29 -4.16 -7.94
C ILE A 28 27.58 -3.37 -7.68
N PHE A 29 28.67 -3.78 -8.34
CA PHE A 29 29.97 -3.14 -8.18
C PHE A 29 29.94 -1.62 -8.39
N GLN A 30 29.03 -1.11 -9.23
CA GLN A 30 28.85 0.31 -9.50
C GLN A 30 28.36 1.08 -8.26
N ASP A 31 27.49 0.51 -7.43
CA ASP A 31 26.96 1.15 -6.22
C ASP A 31 28.05 1.35 -5.16
N ILE A 32 28.94 0.38 -5.04
CA ILE A 32 30.11 0.49 -4.19
C ILE A 32 31.03 1.62 -4.68
N LEU A 33 31.25 1.72 -6.00
CA LEU A 33 32.06 2.79 -6.57
C LEU A 33 31.45 4.18 -6.35
N ILE A 34 30.13 4.31 -6.50
CA ILE A 34 29.40 5.55 -6.22
C ILE A 34 29.58 5.94 -4.75
N SER A 35 29.38 5.01 -3.84
CA SER A 35 29.50 5.24 -2.40
C SER A 35 30.93 5.65 -1.99
N LEU A 36 31.95 5.03 -2.56
CA LEU A 36 33.34 5.43 -2.35
C LEU A 36 33.63 6.80 -2.94
N SER A 37 33.04 7.14 -4.08
CA SER A 37 33.24 8.47 -4.72
C SER A 37 32.78 9.63 -3.84
N ILE A 38 31.69 9.42 -3.05
CA ILE A 38 31.18 10.41 -2.09
C ILE A 38 32.24 10.75 -1.03
N ILE A 39 32.93 9.74 -0.51
CA ILE A 39 34.06 9.95 0.44
C ILE A 39 35.20 10.73 -0.22
N VAL A 40 35.58 10.32 -1.43
CA VAL A 40 36.67 10.95 -2.16
C VAL A 40 36.37 12.44 -2.45
N ILE A 41 35.16 12.74 -2.91
CA ILE A 41 34.69 14.09 -3.16
C ILE A 41 34.73 14.95 -1.88
N SER A 42 34.23 14.41 -0.77
CA SER A 42 34.20 15.12 0.52
C SER A 42 35.64 15.41 1.04
N ILE A 43 36.57 14.49 0.83
CA ILE A 43 37.98 14.70 1.14
C ILE A 43 38.59 15.82 0.24
N MET A 44 38.31 15.80 -1.06
CA MET A 44 38.78 16.84 -1.98
C MET A 44 38.24 18.21 -1.57
N VAL A 45 36.98 18.35 -1.25
CA VAL A 45 36.35 19.59 -0.75
C VAL A 45 37.07 20.08 0.50
N TRP A 46 37.29 19.19 1.49
CA TRP A 46 38.05 19.54 2.69
C TRP A 46 39.48 20.01 2.40
N ILE A 47 40.21 19.35 1.47
CA ILE A 47 41.57 19.75 1.06
C ILE A 47 41.56 21.15 0.44
N VAL A 48 40.62 21.42 -0.46
CA VAL A 48 40.49 22.74 -1.12
C VAL A 48 40.23 23.84 -0.09
N ILE A 49 39.23 23.62 0.81
CA ILE A 49 38.92 24.57 1.87
C ILE A 49 40.13 24.75 2.81
N THR A 50 40.83 23.66 3.15
CA THR A 50 42.02 23.73 4.00
C THR A 50 43.13 24.57 3.36
N LYS A 51 43.34 24.46 2.06
CA LYS A 51 44.34 25.29 1.33
C LYS A 51 43.97 26.79 1.33
N ILE A 52 42.68 27.10 1.23
CA ILE A 52 42.17 28.48 1.24
C ILE A 52 42.29 29.09 2.65
N ILE A 53 41.77 28.38 3.67
CA ILE A 53 41.67 28.92 5.05
C ILE A 53 42.96 28.68 5.84
N LYS A 54 43.85 27.82 5.38
CA LYS A 54 45.09 27.40 6.05
C LYS A 54 44.89 26.83 7.45
N ASN A 55 43.73 26.25 7.70
CA ASN A 55 43.35 25.62 8.98
C ASN A 55 42.48 24.41 8.76
N GLY A 56 43.03 23.22 8.95
CA GLY A 56 42.32 21.94 8.70
C GLY A 56 41.11 21.69 9.61
N ASN A 57 41.12 22.14 10.88
CA ASN A 57 40.04 21.99 11.80
C ASN A 57 38.80 22.83 11.39
N LYS A 58 39.03 24.09 11.03
CA LYS A 58 37.97 24.98 10.53
C LYS A 58 37.42 24.50 9.21
N ALA A 59 38.28 24.05 8.30
CA ALA A 59 37.87 23.46 7.04
C ALA A 59 36.99 22.21 7.25
N ALA A 60 37.33 21.38 8.21
CA ALA A 60 36.54 20.19 8.53
C ALA A 60 35.14 20.55 9.02
N LEU A 61 35.00 21.57 9.88
CA LEU A 61 33.66 22.01 10.35
C LEU A 61 32.84 22.61 9.21
N ILE A 62 33.43 23.38 8.32
CA ILE A 62 32.74 23.94 7.14
C ILE A 62 32.30 22.82 6.21
N THR A 63 33.18 21.85 5.92
CA THR A 63 32.84 20.66 5.12
C THR A 63 31.73 19.87 5.78
N GLY A 64 31.79 19.64 7.10
CA GLY A 64 30.78 18.92 7.85
C GLY A 64 29.39 19.58 7.81
N VAL A 65 29.31 20.89 7.97
CA VAL A 65 28.06 21.63 7.82
C VAL A 65 27.50 21.48 6.39
N GLY A 66 28.37 21.61 5.37
CA GLY A 66 27.97 21.42 3.98
C GLY A 66 27.45 20.01 3.71
N VAL A 67 28.11 18.99 4.24
CA VAL A 67 27.68 17.58 4.18
C VAL A 67 26.30 17.38 4.81
N VAL A 68 26.09 17.88 6.02
CA VAL A 68 24.79 17.76 6.71
C VAL A 68 23.68 18.46 5.92
N LEU A 69 23.90 19.69 5.50
CA LEU A 69 22.89 20.44 4.76
C LEU A 69 22.59 19.85 3.38
N PHE A 70 23.51 19.09 2.78
CA PHE A 70 23.35 18.47 1.47
C PHE A 70 22.71 17.06 1.56
N PHE A 71 23.31 16.16 2.32
CA PHE A 71 22.89 14.75 2.35
C PHE A 71 21.70 14.48 3.28
N TYR A 72 21.46 15.35 4.25
CA TYR A 72 20.34 15.19 5.22
C TYR A 72 19.24 16.22 4.97
N PHE A 73 19.21 16.84 3.79
CA PHE A 73 18.24 17.88 3.46
C PHE A 73 16.80 17.39 3.55
N GLY A 74 16.48 16.19 3.01
CA GLY A 74 15.16 15.59 3.09
C GLY A 74 14.71 15.38 4.55
N TYR A 75 15.57 14.74 5.35
CA TYR A 75 15.29 14.54 6.78
C TYR A 75 15.09 15.86 7.54
N LEU A 76 15.88 16.90 7.23
CA LEU A 76 15.68 18.22 7.83
C LEU A 76 14.35 18.85 7.40
N GLN A 77 13.91 18.61 6.18
CA GLN A 77 12.61 19.05 5.67
C GLN A 77 11.48 18.39 6.46
N ASP A 78 11.52 17.09 6.64
CA ASP A 78 10.46 16.32 7.28
C ASP A 78 10.35 16.61 8.79
N VAL A 79 11.49 16.68 9.50
CA VAL A 79 11.49 16.83 10.98
C VAL A 79 11.31 18.27 11.43
N LEU A 80 11.96 19.24 10.77
CA LEU A 80 12.01 20.62 11.28
C LEU A 80 10.98 21.54 10.64
N PHE A 81 10.42 21.20 9.47
CA PHE A 81 9.65 22.13 8.65
C PHE A 81 8.32 21.56 8.13
N TYR A 82 7.86 20.47 8.70
CA TYR A 82 6.57 19.83 8.36
C TYR A 82 5.40 20.80 8.14
N PRO A 83 5.29 21.99 8.81
CA PRO A 83 4.22 22.95 8.52
C PRO A 83 4.54 23.89 7.33
N ILE A 84 5.82 23.98 6.88
CA ILE A 84 6.25 24.93 5.85
C ILE A 84 6.48 24.17 4.54
N ASN A 85 5.42 23.91 3.81
CA ASN A 85 5.44 23.19 2.52
C ASN A 85 6.06 24.01 1.37
N LYS A 86 7.25 24.62 1.58
CA LYS A 86 7.97 25.40 0.57
C LYS A 86 9.45 25.01 0.59
N THR A 87 9.81 23.99 -0.17
CA THR A 87 11.19 23.54 -0.38
C THR A 87 12.16 24.69 -0.70
N SER A 88 11.71 25.69 -1.49
CA SER A 88 12.50 26.89 -1.80
C SER A 88 12.90 27.70 -0.58
N VAL A 89 12.07 27.79 0.44
CA VAL A 89 12.38 28.51 1.70
C VAL A 89 13.45 27.76 2.48
N LEU A 90 13.34 26.42 2.54
CA LEU A 90 14.34 25.59 3.22
C LEU A 90 15.71 25.66 2.53
N ILE A 91 15.74 25.68 1.19
CA ILE A 91 16.99 25.87 0.43
C ILE A 91 17.64 27.22 0.81
N ILE A 92 16.87 28.30 0.85
CA ILE A 92 17.38 29.63 1.21
C ILE A 92 17.92 29.60 2.65
N ILE A 93 17.19 29.02 3.59
CA ILE A 93 17.63 28.88 4.98
C ILE A 93 18.92 28.08 5.07
N SER A 94 19.03 26.94 4.36
CA SER A 94 20.22 26.11 4.34
C SER A 94 21.45 26.87 3.81
N ILE A 95 21.28 27.64 2.74
CA ILE A 95 22.36 28.51 2.18
C ILE A 95 22.74 29.55 3.22
N MET A 96 21.80 30.21 3.88
CA MET A 96 22.10 31.20 4.91
C MET A 96 22.85 30.57 6.09
N VAL A 97 22.41 29.41 6.59
CA VAL A 97 23.08 28.68 7.67
C VAL A 97 24.52 28.33 7.26
N PHE A 98 24.71 27.85 6.03
CA PHE A 98 26.07 27.56 5.52
C PHE A 98 26.96 28.79 5.47
N ILE A 99 26.47 29.91 4.97
CA ILE A 99 27.25 31.17 4.89
C ILE A 99 27.57 31.70 6.29
N ILE A 100 26.57 31.76 7.19
CA ILE A 100 26.75 32.27 8.54
C ILE A 100 27.76 31.42 9.32
N SER A 101 27.61 30.09 9.28
CA SER A 101 28.54 29.16 9.94
C SER A 101 29.98 29.26 9.37
N THR A 102 30.10 29.39 8.05
CA THR A 102 31.40 29.57 7.38
C THR A 102 32.10 30.86 7.85
N ILE A 103 31.37 31.99 7.86
CA ILE A 103 31.89 33.28 8.36
C ILE A 103 32.31 33.15 9.83
N TYR A 104 31.48 32.51 10.65
CA TYR A 104 31.77 32.29 12.07
C TYR A 104 33.08 31.49 12.25
N PHE A 105 33.22 30.33 11.56
CA PHE A 105 34.42 29.52 11.69
C PHE A 105 35.66 30.24 11.18
N ILE A 106 35.60 31.00 10.09
CA ILE A 106 36.74 31.75 9.57
C ILE A 106 37.18 32.83 10.57
N LYS A 107 36.22 33.62 11.08
CA LYS A 107 36.51 34.76 11.99
C LYS A 107 36.88 34.35 13.41
N SER A 108 36.46 33.20 13.86
CA SER A 108 36.71 32.69 15.22
C SER A 108 38.21 32.53 15.48
N LYS A 109 38.67 32.90 16.67
CA LYS A 109 40.00 32.63 17.15
C LYS A 109 40.21 31.22 17.73
N ASN A 110 39.10 30.45 17.89
CA ASN A 110 39.15 29.13 18.48
C ASN A 110 39.79 28.09 17.53
N ASN A 111 40.50 27.14 18.13
CA ASN A 111 41.14 26.04 17.38
C ASN A 111 40.18 24.94 17.00
N PHE A 112 39.02 24.81 17.68
CA PHE A 112 37.99 23.75 17.48
C PHE A 112 38.49 22.31 17.61
N ALA A 113 39.69 22.05 18.11
CA ALA A 113 40.18 20.68 18.28
C ALA A 113 39.31 19.78 19.18
N PRO A 114 38.76 20.27 20.29
CA PRO A 114 37.79 19.48 21.09
C PRO A 114 36.52 19.15 20.30
N SER A 115 35.96 20.11 19.57
CA SER A 115 34.75 19.91 18.75
C SER A 115 34.94 18.85 17.67
N ILE A 116 36.14 18.81 17.03
CA ILE A 116 36.49 17.77 16.07
C ILE A 116 36.49 16.38 16.70
N LYS A 117 37.05 16.26 17.92
CA LYS A 117 37.07 14.96 18.64
C LYS A 117 35.66 14.46 18.96
N ILE A 118 34.79 15.36 19.43
CA ILE A 118 33.38 15.03 19.74
C ILE A 118 32.65 14.62 18.45
N ALA A 119 32.80 15.39 17.37
CA ALA A 119 32.18 15.11 16.10
C ALA A 119 32.65 13.78 15.48
N ASN A 120 33.97 13.45 15.60
CA ASN A 120 34.47 12.14 15.20
C ASN A 120 33.85 11.00 16.02
N GLY A 121 33.76 11.15 17.35
CA GLY A 121 33.16 10.16 18.23
C GLY A 121 31.68 9.92 17.85
N PHE A 122 30.93 11.00 17.61
CA PHE A 122 29.55 10.92 17.19
C PHE A 122 29.39 10.22 15.84
N ALA A 123 30.17 10.58 14.82
CA ALA A 123 30.08 9.96 13.50
C ALA A 123 30.49 8.47 13.53
N ILE A 124 31.48 8.09 14.33
CA ILE A 124 31.85 6.69 14.54
C ILE A 124 30.70 5.95 15.24
N ALA A 125 30.09 6.54 16.28
CA ALA A 125 28.99 5.93 16.98
C ALA A 125 27.78 5.68 16.06
N MET A 126 27.47 6.61 15.13
CA MET A 126 26.41 6.42 14.15
C MET A 126 26.69 5.27 13.17
N ILE A 127 27.93 5.15 12.68
CA ILE A 127 28.34 4.02 11.81
C ILE A 127 28.24 2.68 12.59
N LEU A 128 28.70 2.66 13.84
CA LEU A 128 28.61 1.46 14.68
C LEU A 128 27.15 1.11 15.00
N PHE A 129 26.29 2.09 15.23
CA PHE A 129 24.89 1.88 15.46
C PHE A 129 24.19 1.25 14.24
N ALA A 130 24.47 1.76 13.03
CA ALA A 130 23.98 1.17 11.78
C ALA A 130 24.50 -0.28 11.60
N LEU A 131 25.77 -0.54 11.92
CA LEU A 131 26.33 -1.91 11.91
C LEU A 131 25.66 -2.84 12.96
N ILE A 132 25.34 -2.33 14.13
CA ILE A 132 24.65 -3.10 15.17
C ILE A 132 23.26 -3.45 14.73
N GLN A 133 22.52 -2.53 14.12
CA GLN A 133 21.19 -2.78 13.54
C GLN A 133 21.23 -3.87 12.45
N PHE A 134 22.27 -3.87 11.64
CA PHE A 134 22.49 -4.91 10.62
C PHE A 134 22.97 -6.26 11.23
N ALA A 135 23.85 -6.23 12.23
CA ALA A 135 24.46 -7.44 12.82
C ALA A 135 23.57 -8.16 13.85
N ILE A 136 22.51 -7.51 14.32
CA ILE A 136 21.53 -8.08 15.24
C ILE A 136 20.15 -8.09 14.52
N PRO A 137 19.90 -9.05 13.61
CA PRO A 137 18.58 -9.27 13.06
C PRO A 137 17.65 -9.60 14.24
N GLY A 138 16.68 -8.76 14.53
CA GLY A 138 15.68 -8.99 15.58
C GLY A 138 15.83 -8.15 16.86
N ALA A 139 16.68 -7.11 16.90
CA ALA A 139 16.72 -6.16 18.04
C ALA A 139 15.65 -5.05 17.93
N ILE A 140 15.07 -4.83 16.74
CA ILE A 140 13.75 -4.23 16.53
C ILE A 140 12.94 -5.42 15.98
N ALA A 141 11.87 -5.82 16.65
CA ALA A 141 10.97 -6.83 16.10
C ALA A 141 10.61 -6.37 14.70
N GLU A 142 11.04 -7.13 13.68
CA GLU A 142 10.77 -6.81 12.30
C GLU A 142 9.24 -6.80 12.16
N LYS A 143 8.68 -5.63 11.87
CA LYS A 143 7.24 -5.49 11.75
C LYS A 143 6.81 -6.33 10.55
N PRO A 144 5.74 -7.13 10.66
CA PRO A 144 5.35 -8.05 9.61
C PRO A 144 4.95 -7.30 8.35
N ASN A 145 5.27 -7.83 7.17
CA ASN A 145 4.66 -7.37 5.94
C ASN A 145 3.14 -7.58 5.99
N VAL A 146 2.40 -6.67 5.39
CA VAL A 146 0.94 -6.71 5.38
C VAL A 146 0.44 -6.70 3.94
N TYR A 147 -0.23 -7.77 3.54
CA TYR A 147 -0.85 -7.90 2.22
C TYR A 147 -2.37 -7.78 2.37
N HIS A 148 -2.96 -6.74 1.81
CA HIS A 148 -4.40 -6.60 1.70
C HIS A 148 -4.82 -6.84 0.24
N ILE A 149 -5.34 -8.03 -0.01
CA ILE A 149 -5.75 -8.50 -1.32
C ILE A 149 -7.27 -8.52 -1.38
N ILE A 150 -7.84 -7.71 -2.25
CA ILE A 150 -9.27 -7.59 -2.46
C ILE A 150 -9.62 -8.12 -3.83
N LEU A 151 -10.53 -9.08 -3.86
CA LEU A 151 -11.13 -9.63 -5.07
C LEU A 151 -12.54 -9.07 -5.20
N ASP A 152 -12.74 -8.15 -6.13
CA ASP A 152 -13.99 -7.39 -6.32
C ASP A 152 -15.18 -8.33 -6.58
N GLU A 153 -16.23 -8.25 -5.75
CA GLU A 153 -17.41 -9.13 -5.75
C GLU A 153 -17.14 -10.61 -5.43
N TYR A 154 -16.05 -10.97 -4.75
CA TYR A 154 -15.84 -12.37 -4.36
C TYR A 154 -16.77 -12.75 -3.20
N THR A 155 -17.82 -13.51 -3.51
CA THR A 155 -18.86 -13.92 -2.55
C THR A 155 -18.43 -15.09 -1.67
N ASP A 156 -19.21 -15.36 -0.61
CA ASP A 156 -18.97 -16.47 0.30
C ASP A 156 -19.41 -17.84 -0.28
N ASN A 157 -19.03 -18.93 0.42
CA ASN A 157 -19.32 -20.28 -0.05
C ASN A 157 -20.82 -20.63 0.03
N GLU A 158 -21.60 -20.04 0.95
CA GLU A 158 -23.04 -20.27 1.03
C GLU A 158 -23.75 -19.79 -0.25
N ILE A 159 -23.35 -18.63 -0.76
CA ILE A 159 -23.86 -18.09 -2.01
C ILE A 159 -23.39 -18.92 -3.20
N LEU A 160 -22.10 -19.31 -3.23
CA LEU A 160 -21.56 -20.15 -4.32
C LEU A 160 -22.30 -21.49 -4.42
N LEU A 161 -22.59 -22.13 -3.30
CA LEU A 161 -23.36 -23.37 -3.27
C LEU A 161 -24.81 -23.17 -3.74
N ASN A 162 -25.51 -22.17 -3.20
CA ASN A 162 -26.94 -22.02 -3.39
C ASN A 162 -27.32 -21.35 -4.72
N GLN A 163 -26.49 -20.46 -5.25
CA GLN A 163 -26.77 -19.72 -6.47
C GLN A 163 -26.06 -20.28 -7.70
N PHE A 164 -24.84 -20.80 -7.52
CA PHE A 164 -24.00 -21.23 -8.63
C PHE A 164 -23.79 -22.76 -8.65
N ASN A 165 -24.33 -23.50 -7.68
CA ASN A 165 -24.10 -24.93 -7.51
C ASN A 165 -22.61 -25.31 -7.52
N TYR A 166 -21.78 -24.45 -6.91
CA TYR A 166 -20.33 -24.58 -6.83
C TYR A 166 -19.88 -24.64 -5.39
N ASP A 167 -19.17 -25.70 -5.01
CA ASP A 167 -18.58 -25.87 -3.68
C ASP A 167 -17.13 -25.41 -3.69
N ASN A 168 -16.86 -24.31 -3.01
CA ASN A 168 -15.51 -23.71 -2.88
C ASN A 168 -14.71 -24.30 -1.70
N LYS A 169 -15.14 -25.46 -1.19
CA LYS A 169 -14.57 -26.08 0.00
C LYS A 169 -13.08 -26.33 -0.09
N GLU A 170 -12.56 -26.77 -1.25
CA GLU A 170 -11.13 -27.02 -1.44
C GLU A 170 -10.29 -25.77 -1.17
N PHE A 171 -10.76 -24.61 -1.64
CA PHE A 171 -10.09 -23.34 -1.39
C PHE A 171 -10.15 -22.92 0.09
N LEU A 172 -11.29 -23.10 0.75
CA LEU A 172 -11.44 -22.81 2.18
C LEU A 172 -10.55 -23.73 3.04
N GLU A 173 -10.43 -25.01 2.68
CA GLU A 173 -9.51 -25.96 3.33
C GLU A 173 -8.04 -25.55 3.09
N PHE A 174 -7.70 -25.09 1.88
CA PHE A 174 -6.38 -24.54 1.56
C PHE A 174 -6.06 -23.32 2.43
N LEU A 175 -6.98 -22.36 2.55
CA LEU A 175 -6.81 -21.18 3.41
C LEU A 175 -6.60 -21.59 4.88
N ASN A 176 -7.44 -22.48 5.40
CA ASN A 176 -7.30 -22.97 6.78
C ASN A 176 -5.94 -23.64 7.03
N LYS A 177 -5.48 -24.49 6.09
CA LYS A 177 -4.17 -25.15 6.16
C LYS A 177 -3.01 -24.14 6.18
N ASN A 178 -3.17 -22.99 5.55
CA ASN A 178 -2.20 -21.91 5.52
C ASN A 178 -2.35 -20.91 6.69
N GLY A 179 -3.17 -21.24 7.71
CA GLY A 179 -3.29 -20.47 8.95
C GLY A 179 -4.23 -19.28 8.86
N PHE A 180 -5.16 -19.28 7.90
CA PHE A 180 -6.20 -18.25 7.84
C PHE A 180 -7.35 -18.56 8.80
N TYR A 181 -7.80 -17.54 9.50
CA TYR A 181 -9.09 -17.49 10.16
C TYR A 181 -10.15 -17.01 9.18
N MET A 182 -11.30 -17.65 9.20
CA MET A 182 -12.50 -17.29 8.43
C MET A 182 -13.71 -17.39 9.36
N PRO A 183 -14.52 -16.33 9.52
CA PRO A 183 -15.78 -16.44 10.24
C PRO A 183 -16.78 -17.32 9.47
N ASN A 184 -17.77 -17.87 10.17
CA ASN A 184 -18.82 -18.66 9.52
C ASN A 184 -19.61 -17.87 8.47
N LYS A 185 -19.73 -16.56 8.67
CA LYS A 185 -20.37 -15.59 7.76
C LYS A 185 -19.62 -14.28 7.82
N SER A 186 -19.50 -13.63 6.70
CA SER A 186 -18.96 -12.28 6.59
C SER A 186 -19.86 -11.43 5.71
N PHE A 187 -20.03 -10.18 6.10
CA PHE A 187 -20.82 -9.21 5.37
C PHE A 187 -20.07 -7.91 5.21
N SER A 188 -20.10 -7.37 4.00
CA SER A 188 -19.70 -6.00 3.77
C SER A 188 -20.68 -5.02 4.42
N THR A 189 -20.20 -3.87 4.82
CA THR A 189 -21.05 -2.79 5.33
C THR A 189 -21.93 -2.22 4.23
N PHE A 190 -21.36 -2.07 3.04
CA PHE A 190 -22.02 -1.54 1.84
C PHE A 190 -21.84 -2.47 0.65
N ILE A 191 -22.76 -2.42 -0.30
CA ILE A 191 -22.65 -3.08 -1.62
C ILE A 191 -21.92 -2.21 -2.65
N SER A 192 -21.37 -1.10 -2.24
CA SER A 192 -20.62 -0.15 -3.08
C SER A 192 -19.17 -0.16 -2.69
N THR A 193 -18.29 -0.57 -3.60
CA THR A 193 -16.83 -0.64 -3.41
C THR A 193 -16.24 0.63 -2.77
N PRO A 194 -16.54 1.87 -3.24
CA PRO A 194 -15.96 3.06 -2.60
C PRO A 194 -16.38 3.24 -1.15
N ASN A 195 -17.63 2.94 -0.81
CA ASN A 195 -18.14 3.08 0.56
C ASN A 195 -17.57 2.00 1.48
N GLU A 196 -17.48 0.76 1.00
CA GLU A 196 -16.90 -0.35 1.75
C GLU A 196 -15.41 -0.13 2.01
N LEU A 197 -14.62 0.17 0.98
CA LEU A 197 -13.19 0.47 1.14
C LEU A 197 -12.94 1.65 2.09
N ASN A 198 -13.79 2.67 2.03
CA ASN A 198 -13.67 3.79 2.94
C ASN A 198 -13.99 3.40 4.39
N THR A 199 -14.98 2.53 4.63
CA THR A 199 -15.28 1.98 5.97
C THR A 199 -14.06 1.21 6.51
N ILE A 200 -13.50 0.31 5.72
CA ILE A 200 -12.35 -0.51 6.10
C ILE A 200 -11.11 0.35 6.34
N LEU A 201 -10.77 1.22 5.39
CA LEU A 201 -9.54 2.03 5.44
C LEU A 201 -9.62 3.23 6.40
N SER A 202 -10.83 3.66 6.78
CA SER A 202 -11.04 4.61 7.88
C SER A 202 -11.12 3.91 9.24
N MET A 203 -11.32 2.59 9.25
CA MET A 203 -11.59 1.78 10.45
C MET A 203 -12.82 2.28 11.21
N ASP A 204 -13.85 2.78 10.51
CA ASP A 204 -15.02 3.39 11.14
C ASP A 204 -16.21 3.41 10.20
N TYR A 205 -17.40 3.51 10.77
CA TYR A 205 -18.63 3.68 10.01
C TYR A 205 -18.86 5.15 9.65
N PRO A 206 -19.45 5.44 8.49
CA PRO A 206 -19.80 6.80 8.13
C PRO A 206 -20.88 7.36 9.06
N THR A 207 -20.75 8.63 9.47
CA THR A 207 -21.62 9.28 10.43
C THR A 207 -22.78 10.06 9.83
N SER A 208 -22.79 10.28 8.51
CA SER A 208 -23.84 11.04 7.79
C SER A 208 -23.76 10.84 6.29
N ASN A 209 -24.76 11.34 5.56
CA ASN A 209 -24.87 11.32 4.09
C ASN A 209 -23.55 11.67 3.40
N TRP A 210 -22.96 10.68 2.78
CA TRP A 210 -21.72 10.85 2.05
C TRP A 210 -22.03 10.95 0.57
N TRP A 211 -21.86 12.14 0.02
CA TRP A 211 -21.84 12.33 -1.42
C TRP A 211 -20.60 11.65 -2.00
N GLU A 212 -20.71 11.07 -3.16
CA GLU A 212 -19.60 10.39 -3.87
C GLU A 212 -18.28 11.16 -3.82
N SER A 213 -18.32 12.48 -4.01
CA SER A 213 -17.11 13.33 -3.96
C SER A 213 -16.39 13.32 -2.60
N HIS A 214 -17.11 13.16 -1.48
CA HIS A 214 -16.51 13.08 -0.15
C HIS A 214 -15.93 11.70 0.15
N VAL A 215 -16.53 10.64 -0.37
CA VAL A 215 -16.02 9.26 -0.24
C VAL A 215 -14.65 9.15 -0.90
N TYR A 216 -14.52 9.63 -2.12
CA TYR A 216 -13.25 9.61 -2.86
C TYR A 216 -12.16 10.47 -2.20
N GLN A 217 -12.52 11.64 -1.66
CA GLN A 217 -11.56 12.45 -0.91
C GLN A 217 -11.05 11.77 0.35
N LYS A 218 -11.93 11.08 1.09
CA LYS A 218 -11.53 10.35 2.30
C LYS A 218 -10.70 9.11 1.98
N LEU A 219 -10.99 8.42 0.88
CA LEU A 219 -10.15 7.33 0.42
C LEU A 219 -8.73 7.79 0.12
N LYS A 220 -8.56 8.97 -0.50
CA LYS A 220 -7.22 9.53 -0.82
C LYS A 220 -6.35 9.74 0.42
N THR A 221 -6.94 10.11 1.54
CA THR A 221 -6.25 10.41 2.80
C THR A 221 -6.72 9.49 3.92
N ASN A 222 -6.74 8.17 3.63
CA ASN A 222 -7.28 7.21 4.57
C ASN A 222 -6.36 6.97 5.77
N LYS A 223 -6.98 6.61 6.88
CA LYS A 223 -6.31 6.46 8.17
C LYS A 223 -5.31 5.30 8.20
N VAL A 224 -5.63 4.20 7.53
CA VAL A 224 -4.79 2.99 7.52
C VAL A 224 -3.45 3.26 6.86
N MET A 225 -3.44 3.83 5.65
CA MET A 225 -2.18 4.14 4.95
C MET A 225 -1.36 5.19 5.69
N SER A 226 -2.03 6.22 6.27
CA SER A 226 -1.33 7.21 7.11
C SER A 226 -0.64 6.56 8.30
N ILE A 227 -1.29 5.62 9.00
CA ILE A 227 -0.67 4.90 10.11
C ILE A 227 0.52 4.06 9.65
N PHE A 228 0.40 3.32 8.54
CA PHE A 228 1.52 2.55 8.00
C PHE A 228 2.69 3.45 7.59
N SER A 229 2.41 4.60 6.96
CA SER A 229 3.43 5.60 6.63
C SER A 229 4.13 6.13 7.89
N ASP A 230 3.38 6.50 8.93
CA ASP A 230 3.92 6.94 10.23
C ASP A 230 4.77 5.84 10.91
N GLN A 231 4.51 4.59 10.59
CA GLN A 231 5.25 3.42 11.08
C GLN A 231 6.44 3.05 10.19
N ASN A 232 6.77 3.86 9.18
CA ASN A 232 7.85 3.66 8.20
C ASN A 232 7.69 2.39 7.35
N TYR A 233 6.46 2.05 6.98
CA TYR A 233 6.19 1.04 5.96
C TYR A 233 6.39 1.62 4.57
N SER A 234 6.93 0.82 3.65
CA SER A 234 6.79 1.09 2.23
C SER A 234 5.38 0.71 1.78
N ILE A 235 4.66 1.65 1.17
CA ILE A 235 3.28 1.44 0.74
C ILE A 235 3.25 1.21 -0.76
N ILE A 236 2.79 0.02 -1.15
CA ILE A 236 2.66 -0.40 -2.55
C ILE A 236 1.18 -0.55 -2.88
N GLU A 237 0.74 0.15 -3.93
CA GLU A 237 -0.60 -0.02 -4.49
C GLU A 237 -0.53 -0.66 -5.85
N THR A 238 -1.43 -1.64 -6.11
CA THR A 238 -1.66 -2.15 -7.45
C THR A 238 -2.86 -1.47 -8.09
N ASN A 239 -2.73 -1.07 -9.34
CA ASN A 239 -3.82 -0.43 -10.07
C ASN A 239 -5.00 -1.39 -10.25
N SER A 240 -6.16 -1.01 -9.75
CA SER A 240 -7.41 -1.75 -9.90
C SER A 240 -8.26 -1.27 -11.07
N ALA A 241 -7.71 -0.54 -12.03
CA ALA A 241 -8.45 0.14 -13.10
C ALA A 241 -9.56 1.13 -12.61
N LEU A 242 -9.68 1.33 -11.30
CA LEU A 242 -10.58 2.32 -10.72
C LEU A 242 -9.85 3.66 -10.62
N ARG A 243 -10.12 4.57 -11.54
CA ARG A 243 -9.45 5.88 -11.72
C ARG A 243 -9.52 6.84 -10.51
N TRP A 244 -10.29 6.52 -9.48
CA TRP A 244 -10.50 7.41 -8.32
C TRP A 244 -9.53 7.17 -7.16
N LYS A 245 -8.58 6.25 -7.31
CA LYS A 245 -7.62 5.92 -6.28
C LYS A 245 -6.30 6.66 -6.49
N ASP A 246 -6.25 7.92 -6.20
CA ASP A 246 -4.97 8.62 -5.98
C ASP A 246 -4.78 8.74 -4.46
N PHE A 247 -4.38 7.66 -3.79
CA PHE A 247 -4.00 7.72 -2.38
C PHE A 247 -2.77 8.60 -2.20
N SER A 248 -2.69 9.36 -1.09
CA SER A 248 -1.64 10.35 -0.88
C SER A 248 -0.30 9.77 -0.40
N ASP A 249 -0.34 8.59 0.24
CA ASP A 249 0.79 8.05 1.00
C ASP A 249 1.40 6.79 0.33
N ILE A 250 1.46 6.77 -1.02
CA ILE A 250 1.97 5.61 -1.76
C ILE A 250 3.39 5.85 -2.26
N ASP A 251 4.28 4.90 -1.99
CA ASP A 251 5.66 4.90 -2.46
C ASP A 251 5.80 4.29 -3.87
N ARG A 252 5.02 3.24 -4.17
CA ARG A 252 5.06 2.55 -5.46
C ARG A 252 3.67 2.25 -5.98
N HIS A 253 3.43 2.64 -7.23
CA HIS A 253 2.23 2.26 -7.98
C HIS A 253 2.59 1.22 -9.03
N LEU A 254 1.95 0.06 -8.98
CA LEU A 254 2.20 -1.05 -9.90
C LEU A 254 1.04 -1.23 -10.88
N CYS A 255 1.34 -1.74 -12.06
CA CYS A 255 0.35 -2.07 -13.10
C CYS A 255 -0.48 -0.88 -13.61
N TYR A 256 0.12 0.32 -13.60
CA TYR A 256 -0.53 1.51 -14.15
C TYR A 256 -0.57 1.45 -15.68
N ASP A 257 -1.78 1.51 -16.26
CA ASP A 257 -1.94 1.66 -17.70
C ASP A 257 -1.68 3.11 -18.11
N THR A 258 -0.58 3.36 -18.80
CA THR A 258 -0.23 4.67 -19.37
C THR A 258 -1.01 4.99 -20.65
N ASN A 259 -1.75 4.04 -21.20
CA ASN A 259 -2.45 4.15 -22.48
C ASN A 259 -3.92 4.59 -22.36
N PHE A 260 -4.45 4.80 -21.16
CA PHE A 260 -5.80 5.30 -20.97
C PHE A 260 -5.89 6.79 -21.33
N ILE A 261 -6.96 7.14 -22.04
CA ILE A 261 -7.32 8.53 -22.32
C ILE A 261 -7.52 9.24 -20.98
N ASN A 262 -6.60 10.13 -20.61
CA ASN A 262 -6.59 10.83 -19.31
C ASN A 262 -7.74 11.86 -19.13
N SER A 263 -8.67 11.93 -20.07
CA SER A 263 -9.82 12.84 -20.02
C SER A 263 -11.12 12.07 -19.94
N GLU A 264 -11.76 12.08 -18.78
CA GLU A 264 -13.07 11.47 -18.55
C GLU A 264 -14.13 12.03 -19.53
N PHE A 265 -14.08 13.33 -19.81
CA PHE A 265 -14.96 13.96 -20.77
C PHE A 265 -14.78 13.38 -22.19
N LEU A 266 -13.53 13.21 -22.63
CA LEU A 266 -13.23 12.63 -23.94
C LEU A 266 -13.66 11.16 -23.99
N ASP A 267 -13.42 10.38 -22.96
CA ASP A 267 -13.88 9.00 -22.85
C ASP A 267 -15.41 8.91 -22.98
N GLN A 268 -16.15 9.75 -22.26
CA GLN A 268 -17.62 9.79 -22.34
C GLN A 268 -18.11 10.21 -23.75
N VAL A 269 -17.44 11.16 -24.41
CA VAL A 269 -17.78 11.56 -25.79
C VAL A 269 -17.53 10.42 -26.77
N LEU A 270 -16.40 9.74 -26.65
CA LEU A 270 -16.02 8.62 -27.51
C LEU A 270 -16.95 7.41 -27.32
N ARG A 271 -17.39 7.14 -26.10
CA ARG A 271 -18.39 6.10 -25.78
C ARG A 271 -19.76 6.32 -26.43
N LYS A 272 -20.08 7.54 -26.83
CA LYS A 272 -21.32 7.85 -27.57
C LYS A 272 -21.15 7.81 -29.10
N SER A 273 -19.99 7.45 -29.60
CA SER A 273 -19.66 7.41 -31.01
C SER A 273 -19.43 5.98 -31.52
N ILE A 274 -19.38 5.77 -32.84
CA ILE A 274 -19.00 4.47 -33.43
C ILE A 274 -17.60 4.00 -33.00
N ILE A 275 -16.77 4.89 -32.51
CA ILE A 275 -15.42 4.59 -32.00
C ILE A 275 -15.50 3.69 -30.77
N GLN A 276 -16.59 3.75 -30.00
CA GLN A 276 -16.83 2.87 -28.85
C GLN A 276 -16.59 1.40 -29.19
N TYR A 277 -17.09 0.92 -30.31
CA TYR A 277 -16.94 -0.48 -30.71
C TYR A 277 -15.48 -0.93 -30.83
N PHE A 278 -14.61 -0.05 -31.32
CA PHE A 278 -13.17 -0.33 -31.40
C PHE A 278 -12.46 -0.15 -30.05
N MET A 279 -12.97 0.77 -29.22
CA MET A 279 -12.41 0.98 -27.87
C MET A 279 -12.73 -0.16 -26.91
N GLU A 280 -13.90 -0.80 -27.02
CA GLU A 280 -14.33 -1.89 -26.13
C GLU A 280 -13.36 -3.07 -26.16
N GLN A 281 -12.93 -3.49 -27.36
CA GLN A 281 -11.96 -4.58 -27.48
C GLN A 281 -10.63 -4.19 -26.82
N HIS A 282 -10.14 -2.99 -27.11
CA HIS A 282 -8.89 -2.47 -26.54
C HIS A 282 -8.97 -2.33 -25.02
N GLN A 283 -10.08 -1.82 -24.49
CA GLN A 283 -10.31 -1.72 -23.05
C GLN A 283 -10.39 -3.09 -22.37
N THR A 284 -10.99 -4.08 -23.04
CA THR A 284 -11.05 -5.45 -22.54
C THR A 284 -9.66 -6.08 -22.43
N ASP A 285 -8.83 -5.89 -23.47
CA ASP A 285 -7.45 -6.39 -23.46
C ASP A 285 -6.62 -5.67 -22.38
N ALA A 286 -6.74 -4.35 -22.25
CA ALA A 286 -6.06 -3.58 -21.22
C ALA A 286 -6.45 -4.04 -19.79
N ARG A 287 -7.73 -4.35 -19.54
CA ARG A 287 -8.17 -4.91 -18.25
C ARG A 287 -7.54 -6.27 -17.96
N ARG A 288 -7.45 -7.17 -18.97
CA ARG A 288 -6.76 -8.45 -18.81
C ARG A 288 -5.29 -8.26 -18.45
N ASP A 289 -4.62 -7.36 -19.15
CA ASP A 289 -3.21 -7.07 -18.92
C ASP A 289 -2.98 -6.51 -17.51
N ILE A 290 -3.85 -5.63 -17.02
CA ILE A 290 -3.80 -5.13 -15.64
C ILE A 290 -3.97 -6.28 -14.64
N VAL A 291 -5.00 -7.12 -14.78
CA VAL A 291 -5.24 -8.24 -13.84
C VAL A 291 -4.04 -9.19 -13.81
N ARG A 292 -3.51 -9.58 -14.98
CA ARG A 292 -2.32 -10.43 -15.05
C ARG A 292 -1.07 -9.78 -14.48
N CYS A 293 -0.91 -8.47 -14.75
CA CYS A 293 0.17 -7.69 -14.16
C CYS A 293 0.10 -7.75 -12.63
N VAL A 294 -1.09 -7.52 -12.04
CA VAL A 294 -1.25 -7.53 -10.58
C VAL A 294 -0.93 -8.90 -9.99
N PHE A 295 -1.38 -10.00 -10.62
CA PHE A 295 -1.02 -11.34 -10.15
C PHE A 295 0.48 -11.59 -10.23
N ASN A 296 1.15 -11.18 -11.31
CA ASN A 296 2.60 -11.30 -11.45
C ASN A 296 3.35 -10.46 -10.41
N GLU A 297 2.99 -9.19 -10.24
CA GLU A 297 3.63 -8.30 -9.28
C GLU A 297 3.45 -8.78 -7.83
N LEU A 298 2.27 -9.29 -7.47
CA LEU A 298 2.06 -9.89 -6.15
C LEU A 298 2.97 -11.11 -5.92
N ASN A 299 3.20 -11.93 -6.95
CA ASN A 299 4.15 -13.04 -6.88
C ASN A 299 5.60 -12.53 -6.72
N GLU A 300 5.99 -11.50 -7.47
CA GLU A 300 7.34 -10.92 -7.38
C GLU A 300 7.59 -10.28 -6.00
N ILE A 301 6.61 -9.52 -5.47
CA ILE A 301 6.70 -8.94 -4.12
C ILE A 301 6.82 -10.05 -3.05
N ALA A 302 6.08 -11.15 -3.21
CA ALA A 302 6.14 -12.28 -2.28
C ALA A 302 7.53 -12.96 -2.24
N LEU A 303 8.31 -12.86 -3.33
CA LEU A 303 9.66 -13.39 -3.41
C LEU A 303 10.74 -12.42 -2.90
N GLN A 304 10.42 -11.11 -2.87
CA GLN A 304 11.31 -10.03 -2.42
C GLN A 304 10.93 -9.65 -0.98
N ASN A 305 11.63 -10.11 0.01
CA ASN A 305 11.35 -9.76 1.42
C ASN A 305 12.06 -8.45 1.79
N ASP A 306 11.55 -7.31 1.29
CA ASP A 306 12.19 -5.99 1.35
C ASP A 306 11.95 -5.20 2.67
N GLY A 307 11.57 -5.87 3.75
CA GLY A 307 11.28 -5.23 5.04
C GLY A 307 9.81 -4.87 5.23
N SER A 308 9.50 -3.94 6.12
CA SER A 308 8.12 -3.61 6.50
C SER A 308 7.35 -2.97 5.33
N THR A 309 6.58 -3.77 4.61
CA THR A 309 5.81 -3.37 3.42
C THR A 309 4.32 -3.57 3.64
N TYR A 310 3.52 -2.57 3.24
CA TYR A 310 2.07 -2.67 3.14
C TYR A 310 1.66 -2.70 1.67
N VAL A 311 1.14 -3.83 1.21
CA VAL A 311 0.65 -4.03 -0.15
C VAL A 311 -0.87 -3.94 -0.15
N PHE A 312 -1.41 -2.96 -0.87
CA PHE A 312 -2.84 -2.82 -1.11
C PHE A 312 -3.15 -3.20 -2.56
N ALA A 313 -3.71 -4.38 -2.75
CA ALA A 313 -4.05 -4.93 -4.05
C ALA A 313 -5.57 -5.10 -4.17
N HIS A 314 -6.19 -4.31 -5.05
CA HIS A 314 -7.61 -4.46 -5.37
C HIS A 314 -7.76 -4.88 -6.84
N LEU A 315 -8.20 -6.11 -7.07
CA LEU A 315 -8.37 -6.70 -8.38
C LEU A 315 -9.86 -6.66 -8.80
N LEU A 316 -10.15 -6.11 -9.98
CA LEU A 316 -11.50 -6.12 -10.58
C LEU A 316 -11.86 -7.51 -11.13
N ILE A 317 -11.77 -8.53 -10.27
CA ILE A 317 -12.09 -9.91 -10.57
C ILE A 317 -12.59 -10.57 -9.25
N PRO A 318 -13.70 -11.33 -9.27
CA PRO A 318 -14.53 -11.74 -10.40
C PRO A 318 -15.60 -10.74 -10.90
N HIS A 319 -15.54 -9.45 -10.54
CA HIS A 319 -16.45 -8.40 -11.04
C HIS A 319 -16.53 -8.37 -12.58
N PRO A 320 -17.71 -8.11 -13.20
CA PRO A 320 -17.84 -7.99 -14.65
C PRO A 320 -17.06 -6.78 -15.23
N PRO A 321 -16.75 -6.77 -16.54
CA PRO A 321 -17.11 -7.80 -17.52
C PRO A 321 -16.31 -9.07 -17.34
N PHE A 322 -16.92 -10.22 -17.69
CA PHE A 322 -16.27 -11.51 -17.52
C PHE A 322 -15.33 -11.80 -18.69
N ILE A 323 -14.05 -11.54 -18.47
CA ILE A 323 -12.99 -11.50 -19.49
C ILE A 323 -12.07 -12.73 -19.45
N PHE A 324 -12.23 -13.57 -18.42
CA PHE A 324 -11.44 -14.80 -18.26
C PHE A 324 -12.32 -16.05 -18.18
N GLY A 325 -11.87 -17.13 -18.80
CA GLY A 325 -12.35 -18.48 -18.55
C GLY A 325 -11.72 -19.09 -17.29
N PRO A 326 -12.15 -20.29 -16.87
CA PRO A 326 -11.74 -20.87 -15.59
C PRO A 326 -10.26 -21.23 -15.50
N ASN A 327 -9.53 -21.34 -16.64
CA ASN A 327 -8.09 -21.57 -16.66
C ASN A 327 -7.32 -20.31 -17.16
N GLY A 328 -7.92 -19.14 -17.08
CA GLY A 328 -7.32 -17.88 -17.54
C GLY A 328 -7.38 -17.63 -19.04
N GLU A 329 -8.18 -18.39 -19.81
CA GLU A 329 -8.40 -18.16 -21.23
C GLU A 329 -9.05 -16.79 -21.46
N ASN A 330 -8.66 -16.12 -22.54
CA ASN A 330 -9.29 -14.85 -22.93
C ASN A 330 -10.72 -15.12 -23.41
N ILE A 331 -11.69 -14.53 -22.70
CA ILE A 331 -13.09 -14.52 -23.10
C ILE A 331 -13.43 -13.14 -23.67
N THR A 332 -14.12 -13.10 -24.79
CA THR A 332 -14.67 -11.85 -25.33
C THR A 332 -16.07 -11.68 -24.75
N PRO A 333 -16.29 -10.72 -23.85
CA PRO A 333 -17.60 -10.51 -23.26
C PRO A 333 -18.58 -9.93 -24.31
N ASP A 334 -19.89 -10.14 -24.09
CA ASP A 334 -20.92 -9.52 -24.90
C ASP A 334 -20.86 -7.97 -24.75
N HIS A 335 -21.20 -7.25 -25.81
CA HIS A 335 -21.29 -5.78 -25.78
C HIS A 335 -22.17 -5.26 -24.63
N ARG A 336 -23.25 -5.94 -24.27
CA ARG A 336 -24.14 -5.57 -23.18
C ARG A 336 -23.52 -5.74 -21.81
N GLU A 337 -22.61 -6.71 -21.64
CA GLU A 337 -21.80 -6.86 -20.42
C GLU A 337 -20.82 -5.69 -20.28
N ILE A 338 -20.15 -5.30 -21.36
CA ILE A 338 -19.18 -4.19 -21.38
C ILE A 338 -19.86 -2.85 -21.13
N SER A 339 -21.03 -2.64 -21.72
CA SER A 339 -21.78 -1.37 -21.62
C SER A 339 -22.48 -1.17 -20.27
N GLY A 340 -22.45 -2.16 -19.37
CA GLY A 340 -23.09 -2.13 -18.06
C GLY A 340 -24.58 -2.44 -18.07
N LEU A 341 -25.21 -2.64 -19.26
CA LEU A 341 -26.66 -2.90 -19.34
C LEU A 341 -27.07 -4.27 -18.83
N GLN A 342 -26.21 -5.27 -18.94
CA GLN A 342 -26.44 -6.65 -18.50
C GLN A 342 -25.17 -7.27 -17.88
N SER A 343 -24.41 -6.45 -17.17
CA SER A 343 -23.10 -6.86 -16.62
C SER A 343 -23.20 -8.08 -15.71
N TRP A 344 -24.25 -8.18 -14.91
CA TRP A 344 -24.45 -9.23 -13.92
C TRP A 344 -25.43 -10.33 -14.34
N GLU A 345 -25.79 -10.42 -15.62
CA GLU A 345 -26.74 -11.44 -16.11
C GLU A 345 -26.07 -12.75 -16.56
N ASN A 346 -24.73 -12.87 -16.39
CA ASN A 346 -23.96 -14.04 -16.81
C ASN A 346 -23.36 -14.81 -15.61
N PRO A 347 -24.15 -15.68 -14.92
CA PRO A 347 -23.66 -16.43 -13.77
C PRO A 347 -22.49 -17.35 -14.08
N GLN A 348 -22.47 -17.95 -15.29
CA GLN A 348 -21.37 -18.83 -15.70
C GLN A 348 -20.08 -18.04 -15.95
N GLY A 349 -20.18 -16.82 -16.49
CA GLY A 349 -19.02 -15.93 -16.66
C GLY A 349 -18.43 -15.54 -15.31
N TYR A 350 -19.27 -15.19 -14.34
CA TYR A 350 -18.88 -14.92 -12.96
C TYR A 350 -18.12 -16.12 -12.35
N LEU A 351 -18.73 -17.32 -12.41
CA LEU A 351 -18.14 -18.52 -11.82
C LEU A 351 -16.79 -18.88 -12.47
N ASN A 352 -16.69 -18.79 -13.79
CA ASN A 352 -15.45 -19.08 -14.51
C ASN A 352 -14.32 -18.13 -14.06
N GLN A 353 -14.64 -16.84 -13.93
CA GLN A 353 -13.68 -15.82 -13.54
C GLN A 353 -13.29 -15.95 -12.05
N LEU A 354 -14.22 -16.35 -11.19
CA LEU A 354 -13.96 -16.67 -9.79
C LEU A 354 -13.01 -17.87 -9.64
N ILE A 355 -13.21 -18.94 -10.42
CA ILE A 355 -12.34 -20.12 -10.41
C ILE A 355 -10.92 -19.73 -10.80
N TYR A 356 -10.75 -18.93 -11.85
CA TYR A 356 -9.44 -18.43 -12.26
C TYR A 356 -8.78 -17.59 -11.17
N ALA A 357 -9.51 -16.60 -10.59
CA ALA A 357 -9.01 -15.78 -9.50
C ALA A 357 -8.56 -16.63 -8.29
N THR A 358 -9.37 -17.65 -7.93
CA THR A 358 -9.07 -18.58 -6.84
C THR A 358 -7.76 -19.33 -7.08
N SER A 359 -7.55 -19.79 -8.32
CA SER A 359 -6.31 -20.51 -8.71
C SER A 359 -5.08 -19.63 -8.57
N GLU A 360 -5.12 -18.41 -9.12
CA GLU A 360 -3.99 -17.46 -9.06
C GLU A 360 -3.66 -17.04 -7.62
N ILE A 361 -4.69 -16.71 -6.84
CA ILE A 361 -4.52 -16.31 -5.44
C ILE A 361 -3.97 -17.44 -4.58
N SER A 362 -4.31 -18.69 -4.87
CA SER A 362 -3.74 -19.83 -4.15
C SER A 362 -2.23 -19.95 -4.35
N VAL A 363 -1.74 -19.67 -5.55
CA VAL A 363 -0.30 -19.64 -5.84
C VAL A 363 0.36 -18.47 -5.09
N ILE A 364 -0.22 -17.27 -5.15
CA ILE A 364 0.31 -16.09 -4.49
C ILE A 364 0.40 -16.29 -2.97
N ILE A 365 -0.68 -16.80 -2.34
CA ILE A 365 -0.69 -17.09 -0.91
C ILE A 365 0.38 -18.12 -0.54
N THR A 366 0.56 -19.16 -1.35
CA THR A 366 1.61 -20.16 -1.14
C THR A 366 2.98 -19.48 -1.12
N ASN A 367 3.27 -18.65 -2.12
CA ASN A 367 4.55 -17.94 -2.23
C ASN A 367 4.77 -16.97 -1.07
N ILE A 368 3.74 -16.21 -0.66
CA ILE A 368 3.85 -15.32 0.51
C ILE A 368 4.17 -16.13 1.78
N VAL A 369 3.39 -17.19 2.05
CA VAL A 369 3.55 -17.97 3.29
C VAL A 369 4.87 -18.72 3.36
N GLU A 370 5.40 -19.20 2.21
CA GLU A 370 6.68 -19.89 2.14
C GLU A 370 7.87 -18.95 2.31
N ASN A 371 7.81 -17.74 1.74
CA ASN A 371 8.92 -16.78 1.78
C ASN A 371 8.84 -15.81 2.97
N ASP A 372 7.63 -15.49 3.46
CA ASP A 372 7.40 -14.66 4.64
C ASP A 372 6.39 -15.32 5.60
N PRO A 373 6.83 -16.26 6.43
CA PRO A 373 5.96 -16.95 7.40
C PRO A 373 5.30 -16.02 8.42
N ASN A 374 5.81 -14.80 8.60
CA ASN A 374 5.28 -13.81 9.52
C ASN A 374 4.33 -12.80 8.85
N ALA A 375 4.16 -12.86 7.54
CA ALA A 375 3.28 -11.95 6.82
C ALA A 375 1.84 -12.00 7.37
N ILE A 376 1.26 -10.82 7.51
CA ILE A 376 -0.17 -10.64 7.71
C ILE A 376 -0.82 -10.62 6.33
N ILE A 377 -1.83 -11.45 6.12
CA ILE A 377 -2.56 -11.50 4.85
C ILE A 377 -4.05 -11.28 5.12
N ILE A 378 -4.63 -10.28 4.47
CA ILE A 378 -6.06 -10.02 4.46
C ILE A 378 -6.52 -10.37 3.04
N LEU A 379 -7.37 -11.38 2.91
CA LEU A 379 -8.00 -11.77 1.66
C LEU A 379 -9.50 -11.59 1.80
N GLN A 380 -10.10 -10.75 0.97
CA GLN A 380 -11.53 -10.50 1.05
C GLN A 380 -12.14 -10.13 -0.30
N GLY A 381 -13.46 -10.34 -0.43
CA GLY A 381 -14.28 -9.57 -1.35
C GLY A 381 -14.61 -8.23 -0.70
N ASP A 382 -14.63 -7.15 -1.45
CA ASP A 382 -15.14 -5.86 -0.96
C ASP A 382 -16.64 -5.95 -0.71
N THR A 383 -17.36 -6.63 -1.61
CA THR A 383 -18.80 -6.91 -1.51
C THR A 383 -19.06 -8.38 -1.84
N GLY A 384 -20.28 -8.84 -1.66
CA GLY A 384 -20.79 -10.06 -2.28
C GLY A 384 -21.11 -9.83 -3.75
N THR A 385 -21.47 -10.91 -4.46
CA THR A 385 -21.80 -10.79 -5.89
C THR A 385 -23.16 -10.15 -6.13
N GLN A 386 -23.22 -9.25 -7.09
CA GLN A 386 -24.45 -8.65 -7.60
C GLN A 386 -25.05 -9.45 -8.78
N THR A 387 -24.42 -10.55 -9.19
CA THR A 387 -24.89 -11.40 -10.28
C THR A 387 -26.29 -11.93 -10.01
N GLY A 388 -27.24 -11.64 -10.91
CA GLY A 388 -28.64 -11.96 -10.79
C GLY A 388 -29.47 -11.02 -9.90
N ILE A 389 -28.89 -9.94 -9.37
CA ILE A 389 -29.60 -8.93 -8.55
C ILE A 389 -30.09 -7.76 -9.42
N TYR A 390 -29.26 -7.32 -10.34
CA TYR A 390 -29.49 -6.12 -11.11
C TYR A 390 -30.44 -6.37 -12.29
N ASN A 391 -31.74 -6.43 -11.96
CA ASN A 391 -32.79 -6.31 -12.96
C ASN A 391 -33.66 -5.12 -12.54
N PRO A 392 -33.67 -4.00 -13.29
CA PRO A 392 -34.41 -2.80 -12.92
C PRO A 392 -35.94 -3.05 -12.85
N ASP A 393 -36.43 -4.15 -13.46
CA ASP A 393 -37.84 -4.54 -13.49
C ASP A 393 -38.23 -5.49 -12.34
N GLU A 394 -37.27 -5.93 -11.51
CA GLU A 394 -37.53 -6.85 -10.41
C GLU A 394 -37.40 -6.18 -9.04
N GLU A 395 -38.31 -6.52 -8.13
CA GLU A 395 -38.26 -6.08 -6.74
C GLU A 395 -36.97 -6.56 -6.05
N ILE A 396 -36.33 -5.68 -5.29
CA ILE A 396 -35.15 -6.00 -4.47
C ILE A 396 -35.63 -6.80 -3.26
N THR A 397 -35.33 -8.09 -3.26
CA THR A 397 -35.70 -9.00 -2.16
C THR A 397 -34.61 -9.07 -1.09
N THR A 398 -34.97 -9.44 0.15
CA THR A 398 -34.00 -9.68 1.23
C THR A 398 -32.91 -10.68 0.81
N LYS A 399 -33.27 -11.71 0.02
CA LYS A 399 -32.30 -12.67 -0.53
C LYS A 399 -31.24 -11.98 -1.39
N LYS A 400 -31.66 -11.09 -2.28
CA LYS A 400 -30.75 -10.33 -3.16
C LYS A 400 -29.82 -9.42 -2.35
N ILE A 401 -30.36 -8.74 -1.34
CA ILE A 401 -29.57 -7.89 -0.44
C ILE A 401 -28.56 -8.73 0.35
N TYR A 402 -28.98 -9.85 0.90
CA TYR A 402 -28.11 -10.79 1.60
C TYR A 402 -26.96 -11.25 0.71
N GLN A 403 -27.24 -11.68 -0.52
CA GLN A 403 -26.25 -12.10 -1.50
C GLN A 403 -25.23 -11.00 -1.79
N ALA A 404 -25.68 -9.74 -1.99
CA ALA A 404 -24.83 -8.62 -2.33
C ALA A 404 -23.89 -8.19 -1.18
N HIS A 405 -24.26 -8.48 0.06
CA HIS A 405 -23.41 -8.19 1.22
C HIS A 405 -22.53 -9.38 1.64
N SER A 406 -22.89 -10.63 1.28
CA SER A 406 -22.14 -11.83 1.69
C SER A 406 -20.84 -11.96 0.92
N ASN A 407 -19.71 -11.67 1.56
CA ASN A 407 -18.39 -11.65 0.94
C ASN A 407 -17.45 -12.70 1.53
N LEU A 408 -16.43 -13.09 0.76
CA LEU A 408 -15.29 -13.80 1.31
C LEU A 408 -14.55 -12.87 2.28
N TYR A 409 -14.22 -13.37 3.46
CA TYR A 409 -13.33 -12.70 4.40
C TYR A 409 -12.44 -13.74 5.09
N ALA A 410 -11.15 -13.64 4.86
CA ALA A 410 -10.15 -14.53 5.42
C ALA A 410 -8.92 -13.72 5.85
N VAL A 411 -8.44 -13.93 7.08
CA VAL A 411 -7.29 -13.21 7.61
C VAL A 411 -6.26 -14.18 8.18
N ARG A 412 -5.01 -13.98 7.82
CA ARG A 412 -3.86 -14.64 8.42
C ARG A 412 -3.07 -13.61 9.22
N MET A 413 -3.00 -13.81 10.54
CA MET A 413 -2.34 -12.90 11.48
C MET A 413 -1.50 -13.74 12.46
N PRO A 414 -0.22 -14.05 12.13
CA PRO A 414 0.63 -14.89 12.96
C PRO A 414 0.78 -14.34 14.38
N GLY A 415 0.53 -15.19 15.38
CA GLY A 415 0.58 -14.80 16.80
C GLY A 415 -0.72 -14.26 17.39
N VAL A 416 -1.72 -13.94 16.58
CA VAL A 416 -3.07 -13.59 17.06
C VAL A 416 -3.89 -14.85 17.25
N ASN A 417 -4.52 -14.98 18.42
CA ASN A 417 -5.34 -16.16 18.77
C ASN A 417 -6.81 -15.82 19.00
N ASP A 418 -7.14 -14.55 19.12
CA ASP A 418 -8.50 -14.07 19.34
C ASP A 418 -9.02 -13.32 18.10
N PHE A 419 -10.02 -13.91 17.49
CA PHE A 419 -10.70 -13.41 16.28
C PHE A 419 -12.19 -13.18 16.51
N GLU A 420 -12.67 -13.08 17.77
CA GLU A 420 -14.08 -12.89 18.07
C GLU A 420 -14.65 -11.64 17.39
N ASN A 421 -13.83 -10.59 17.27
CA ASN A 421 -14.22 -9.32 16.65
C ASN A 421 -13.73 -9.18 15.18
N ALA A 422 -13.35 -10.27 14.53
CA ALA A 422 -12.82 -10.23 13.17
C ALA A 422 -13.93 -10.06 12.13
N ILE A 423 -14.22 -8.81 11.83
CA ILE A 423 -15.10 -8.33 10.75
C ILE A 423 -14.35 -7.28 9.91
N PRO A 424 -14.75 -7.00 8.66
CA PRO A 424 -14.00 -6.11 7.76
C PRO A 424 -13.60 -4.77 8.38
N VAL A 425 -14.50 -4.06 9.07
CA VAL A 425 -14.21 -2.75 9.70
C VAL A 425 -13.19 -2.84 10.85
N ASN A 426 -13.08 -3.98 11.51
CA ASN A 426 -12.16 -4.20 12.63
C ASN A 426 -10.80 -4.77 12.20
N THR A 427 -10.62 -5.17 10.96
CA THR A 427 -9.39 -5.82 10.48
C THR A 427 -8.15 -5.04 10.89
N TYR A 428 -8.09 -3.76 10.60
CA TYR A 428 -6.93 -2.93 10.95
C TYR A 428 -6.89 -2.55 12.42
N ARG A 429 -8.03 -2.53 13.13
CA ARG A 429 -8.05 -2.36 14.58
C ARG A 429 -7.36 -3.55 15.26
N ILE A 430 -7.61 -4.78 14.79
CA ILE A 430 -6.94 -5.99 15.28
C ILE A 430 -5.44 -5.93 14.98
N ILE A 431 -5.06 -5.58 13.74
CA ILE A 431 -3.66 -5.48 13.32
C ILE A 431 -2.91 -4.44 14.18
N PHE A 432 -3.43 -3.24 14.29
CA PHE A 432 -2.76 -2.15 15.02
C PHE A 432 -2.70 -2.40 16.53
N ASN A 433 -3.71 -3.05 17.11
CA ASN A 433 -3.69 -3.42 18.52
C ASN A 433 -2.66 -4.53 18.81
N ASN A 434 -2.51 -5.54 17.94
CA ASN A 434 -1.66 -6.69 18.21
C ASN A 434 -0.20 -6.50 17.79
N TYR A 435 0.09 -5.69 16.76
CA TYR A 435 1.43 -5.57 16.19
C TYR A 435 2.06 -4.18 16.34
N PHE A 436 1.26 -3.16 16.77
CA PHE A 436 1.73 -1.78 16.85
C PHE A 436 1.47 -1.12 18.21
N ASP A 437 1.11 -1.89 19.23
CA ASP A 437 0.84 -1.43 20.60
C ASP A 437 -0.23 -0.30 20.66
N MET A 438 -1.19 -0.31 19.73
CA MET A 438 -2.32 0.61 19.74
C MET A 438 -3.48 0.02 20.53
N ASN A 439 -4.48 0.84 20.85
CA ASN A 439 -5.64 0.43 21.66
C ASN A 439 -6.94 0.97 21.05
N TYR A 440 -7.34 0.41 19.89
CA TYR A 440 -8.62 0.71 19.26
C TYR A 440 -9.71 -0.15 19.88
N GLU A 441 -10.85 0.44 20.23
CA GLU A 441 -12.06 -0.29 20.59
C GLU A 441 -12.59 -1.03 19.36
N TYR A 442 -13.12 -2.24 19.54
CA TYR A 442 -13.75 -2.99 18.45
C TYR A 442 -15.20 -2.51 18.25
N LEU A 443 -15.61 -2.48 17.00
CA LEU A 443 -16.95 -2.06 16.60
C LEU A 443 -17.84 -3.27 16.36
N ASP A 444 -19.13 -3.14 16.68
CA ASP A 444 -20.13 -4.11 16.30
C ASP A 444 -20.37 -4.11 14.79
N GLN A 445 -20.72 -5.27 14.21
CA GLN A 445 -21.08 -5.35 12.80
C GLN A 445 -22.28 -4.45 12.48
N ARG A 446 -22.16 -3.67 11.40
CA ARG A 446 -23.25 -2.90 10.81
C ARG A 446 -23.32 -3.14 9.31
N ILE A 447 -24.54 -3.21 8.80
CA ILE A 447 -24.85 -3.38 7.39
C ILE A 447 -25.85 -2.30 6.99
N TYR A 448 -25.53 -1.56 5.93
CA TYR A 448 -26.34 -0.42 5.50
C TYR A 448 -26.82 -0.58 4.07
N MET A 449 -28.05 -0.23 3.84
CA MET A 449 -28.59 0.07 2.52
C MET A 449 -28.53 1.57 2.26
N ILE A 450 -28.15 1.95 1.05
CA ILE A 450 -28.12 3.33 0.61
C ILE A 450 -29.45 3.60 -0.12
N ASN A 451 -30.23 4.53 0.42
CA ASN A 451 -31.50 4.95 -0.17
C ASN A 451 -31.29 5.95 -1.33
N ASP A 452 -32.33 6.19 -2.13
CA ASP A 452 -32.31 7.12 -3.28
C ASP A 452 -31.96 8.57 -2.87
N ASP A 453 -32.23 8.97 -1.63
CA ASP A 453 -31.88 10.26 -1.06
C ASP A 453 -30.48 10.29 -0.44
N ASN A 454 -29.65 9.23 -0.66
CA ASN A 454 -28.32 9.01 -0.11
C ASN A 454 -28.30 8.89 1.43
N THR A 455 -29.41 8.59 2.08
CA THR A 455 -29.42 8.23 3.51
C THR A 455 -29.07 6.75 3.70
N PHE A 456 -28.55 6.41 4.88
CA PHE A 456 -28.20 5.03 5.23
C PHE A 456 -29.28 4.43 6.11
N GLU A 457 -29.84 3.30 5.69
CA GLU A 457 -30.73 2.49 6.47
C GLU A 457 -29.96 1.32 7.08
N ASP A 458 -29.99 1.18 8.42
CA ASP A 458 -29.36 0.04 9.10
C ASP A 458 -30.22 -1.21 8.93
N ILE A 459 -29.74 -2.13 8.14
CA ILE A 459 -30.38 -3.42 7.83
C ILE A 459 -29.71 -4.61 8.52
N THR A 460 -28.81 -4.36 9.47
CA THR A 460 -28.00 -5.39 10.15
C THR A 460 -28.83 -6.53 10.68
N LYS A 461 -29.93 -6.21 11.38
CA LYS A 461 -30.83 -7.22 11.94
C LYS A 461 -31.48 -8.08 10.85
N THR A 462 -31.99 -7.44 9.79
CA THR A 462 -32.66 -8.11 8.68
C THR A 462 -31.74 -9.12 8.00
N ILE A 463 -30.48 -8.74 7.78
CA ILE A 463 -29.50 -9.61 7.11
C ILE A 463 -28.98 -10.71 8.04
N SER A 464 -28.69 -10.40 9.31
CA SER A 464 -28.20 -11.40 10.26
C SER A 464 -29.22 -12.50 10.61
N GLU A 465 -30.51 -12.20 10.55
CA GLU A 465 -31.59 -13.16 10.80
C GLU A 465 -31.99 -13.94 9.55
N TYR A 466 -31.54 -13.53 8.36
CA TYR A 466 -31.90 -14.21 7.10
C TYR A 466 -31.27 -15.62 7.03
N LYS A 467 -32.02 -16.57 6.52
CA LYS A 467 -31.56 -17.94 6.25
C LYS A 467 -31.95 -18.31 4.83
N PHE A 468 -31.07 -18.98 4.12
CA PHE A 468 -31.41 -19.62 2.87
C PHE A 468 -32.40 -20.79 3.18
N ASP A 469 -33.55 -20.78 2.52
CA ASP A 469 -34.52 -21.87 2.57
C ASP A 469 -34.10 -23.01 1.65
#